data_1499c4939b2c15b61eec52910a881886
#
_entry.id   1499c4939b2c15b61eec52910a881886
#
_cell.length_a   1.000
_cell.length_b   1.000
_cell.length_c   1.000
_cell.angle_alpha   90.00
_cell.angle_beta   90.00
_cell.angle_gamma   90.00
#
_symmetry.space_group_name_H-M   'P 1'
#
loop_
_entity.id
_entity.type
_entity.pdbx_description
1 polymer ?
#
loop_
_entity_poly.entity_id
_entity_poly.type
_entity_poly.pdbx_seq_one_letter_code
_entity_poly.pdbx_strand_id
1 'polypeptide(L)'
;MKMLWWVEASYSRVVILVCAVVTVVQGADPWGVRCTPTQICAVKGSQVQIRCSYWRPSRKDDLDVAVEKTFWFTKVQDGEPVDLRSASEYTGRVKYDCGNQACTLTITDLRDSDSDLYQFRFTTNQPTGSFTGSP
;
A
#
# COMPACT_ATOMS: atom_id res chain seq x y z
N MET A 1 -10.98 2.68 2.89
CA MET A 1 -10.33 3.80 2.34
C MET A 1 -11.09 4.36 1.17
N LYS A 2 -11.24 5.66 1.20
CA LYS A 2 -12.02 6.35 0.19
C LYS A 2 -11.16 6.84 -0.95
N MET A 3 -11.61 6.58 -2.14
CA MET A 3 -11.21 7.25 -3.33
C MET A 3 -12.03 8.46 -3.60
N LEU A 4 -11.35 9.57 -3.89
CA LEU A 4 -11.99 10.81 -4.29
C LEU A 4 -11.57 11.14 -5.71
N TRP A 5 -12.57 11.35 -6.55
CA TRP A 5 -12.39 11.83 -7.91
C TRP A 5 -12.57 13.32 -7.98
N TRP A 6 -11.64 13.99 -8.58
CA TRP A 6 -11.74 15.40 -8.87
C TRP A 6 -11.56 15.63 -10.36
N VAL A 7 -12.52 16.29 -10.94
CA VAL A 7 -12.40 16.80 -12.30
C VAL A 7 -12.32 18.31 -12.19
N GLU A 8 -11.16 18.86 -12.46
CA GLU A 8 -11.00 20.29 -12.52
C GLU A 8 -10.92 20.72 -13.98
N ALA A 9 -11.87 21.53 -14.38
CA ALA A 9 -11.87 22.11 -15.71
C ALA A 9 -11.20 23.47 -15.65
N SER A 10 -10.02 23.59 -16.24
CA SER A 10 -9.33 24.85 -16.40
C SER A 10 -9.11 25.11 -17.88
N TYR A 11 -9.68 26.16 -18.42
CA TYR A 11 -9.43 26.70 -19.76
C TYR A 11 -9.29 25.66 -20.88
N SER A 12 -10.27 24.86 -21.15
CA SER A 12 -10.28 23.86 -22.21
C SER A 12 -9.47 22.57 -21.95
N ARG A 13 -8.91 22.41 -20.76
CA ARG A 13 -8.28 21.14 -20.37
C ARG A 13 -8.92 20.60 -19.10
N VAL A 14 -9.38 19.36 -19.16
CA VAL A 14 -9.85 18.64 -17.98
C VAL A 14 -8.64 17.97 -17.35
N VAL A 15 -8.31 18.38 -16.12
CA VAL A 15 -7.27 17.73 -15.31
C VAL A 15 -7.99 16.73 -14.40
N ILE A 16 -7.73 15.45 -14.61
CA ILE A 16 -8.26 14.41 -13.74
C ILE A 16 -7.25 14.14 -12.64
N LEU A 17 -7.65 14.42 -11.40
CA LEU A 17 -6.87 14.11 -10.22
C LEU A 17 -7.35 12.80 -9.62
N VAL A 18 -6.42 11.90 -9.36
CA VAL A 18 -6.68 10.65 -8.68
C VAL A 18 -6.24 10.81 -7.24
N CYS A 19 -7.17 10.69 -6.31
CA CYS A 19 -6.88 10.78 -4.88
C CYS A 19 -7.05 9.44 -4.21
N ALA A 20 -6.06 9.02 -3.48
CA ALA A 20 -6.09 7.79 -2.70
C ALA A 20 -5.70 8.08 -1.25
N VAL A 21 -6.35 7.40 -0.31
CA VAL A 21 -6.01 7.47 1.11
C VAL A 21 -5.26 6.21 1.48
N VAL A 22 -4.16 6.36 2.17
CA VAL A 22 -3.35 5.25 2.68
C VAL A 22 -3.63 5.09 4.16
N THR A 23 -4.00 3.89 4.58
CA THR A 23 -4.31 3.63 5.98
C THR A 23 -3.05 3.46 6.81
N VAL A 24 -3.09 4.02 8.01
CA VAL A 24 -2.02 3.96 8.99
C VAL A 24 -2.51 3.19 10.19
N VAL A 25 -1.77 2.16 10.60
CA VAL A 25 -1.97 1.55 11.90
C VAL A 25 -1.11 2.30 12.90
N GLN A 26 -1.76 2.99 13.83
CA GLN A 26 -1.09 3.53 15.00
C GLN A 26 -1.19 2.49 16.11
N GLY A 27 -0.11 1.78 16.34
CA GLY A 27 -0.02 0.83 17.45
C GLY A 27 1.07 1.25 18.42
N ALA A 28 0.73 1.32 19.71
CA ALA A 28 1.71 1.26 20.77
C ALA A 28 2.27 -0.15 20.93
N ASP A 29 1.87 -1.08 20.08
CA ASP A 29 2.25 -2.48 20.10
C ASP A 29 3.64 -2.69 19.53
N PRO A 30 4.33 -3.79 19.88
CA PRO A 30 5.60 -4.15 19.27
C PRO A 30 5.50 -4.43 17.77
N TRP A 31 4.29 -4.52 17.25
CA TRP A 31 3.97 -4.73 15.84
C TRP A 31 3.26 -3.52 15.27
N GLY A 32 3.61 -3.12 14.09
CA GLY A 32 2.87 -2.05 13.43
C GLY A 32 3.34 -1.74 12.02
N VAL A 33 2.52 -0.96 11.35
CA VAL A 33 2.76 -0.43 10.00
C VAL A 33 2.41 1.04 9.98
N ARG A 34 3.24 1.86 9.37
CA ARG A 34 2.96 3.26 9.12
C ARG A 34 3.25 3.59 7.67
N CYS A 35 2.29 4.17 6.99
CA CYS A 35 2.42 4.56 5.59
C CYS A 35 2.34 6.07 5.42
N THR A 36 3.10 6.60 4.48
CA THR A 36 3.09 8.00 4.08
C THR A 36 3.14 8.12 2.56
N PRO A 37 2.43 9.06 1.96
CA PRO A 37 1.39 9.89 2.58
C PRO A 37 0.13 9.07 2.88
N THR A 38 -0.73 9.59 3.77
CA THR A 38 -1.99 8.94 4.09
C THR A 38 -3.07 9.22 3.05
N GLN A 39 -2.87 10.25 2.25
CA GLN A 39 -3.75 10.62 1.16
C GLN A 39 -2.92 11.12 -0.02
N ILE A 40 -3.20 10.61 -1.19
CA ILE A 40 -2.48 10.98 -2.41
C ILE A 40 -3.49 11.43 -3.45
N CYS A 41 -3.18 12.57 -4.07
CA CYS A 41 -3.87 13.05 -5.26
C CYS A 41 -2.84 13.28 -6.35
N ALA A 42 -3.07 12.72 -7.52
CA ALA A 42 -2.13 12.81 -8.62
C ALA A 42 -2.87 12.93 -9.96
N VAL A 43 -2.17 13.47 -10.93
CA VAL A 43 -2.69 13.64 -12.29
C VAL A 43 -2.64 12.30 -13.01
N LYS A 44 -3.69 11.99 -13.76
CA LYS A 44 -3.73 10.83 -14.65
C LYS A 44 -2.52 10.79 -15.57
N GLY A 45 -1.91 9.63 -15.72
CA GLY A 45 -0.71 9.44 -16.53
C GLY A 45 0.60 9.68 -15.78
N SER A 46 0.56 10.29 -14.60
CA SER A 46 1.76 10.50 -13.77
C SER A 46 2.10 9.25 -12.95
N GLN A 47 3.07 9.36 -12.05
CA GLN A 47 3.42 8.31 -11.12
C GLN A 47 3.26 8.80 -9.68
N VAL A 48 3.01 7.84 -8.77
CA VAL A 48 2.95 8.09 -7.33
C VAL A 48 3.82 7.10 -6.60
N GLN A 49 4.23 7.49 -5.39
CA GLN A 49 4.96 6.63 -4.48
C GLN A 49 4.28 6.63 -3.13
N ILE A 50 4.14 5.43 -2.55
CA ILE A 50 3.64 5.21 -1.20
C ILE A 50 4.74 4.48 -0.44
N ARG A 51 5.16 5.04 0.68
CA ARG A 51 6.16 4.42 1.54
C ARG A 51 5.50 3.92 2.81
N CYS A 52 5.69 2.65 3.11
CA CYS A 52 5.26 2.03 4.36
C CYS A 52 6.47 1.52 5.12
N SER A 53 6.58 1.90 6.38
CA SER A 53 7.53 1.32 7.31
C SER A 53 6.79 0.38 8.26
N TYR A 54 7.47 -0.66 8.70
CA TYR A 54 6.90 -1.64 9.60
C TYR A 54 7.90 -1.99 10.70
N TRP A 55 7.37 -2.40 11.84
CA TRP A 55 8.20 -2.82 12.97
C TRP A 55 7.63 -4.06 13.61
N ARG A 56 8.51 -4.82 14.20
CA ARG A 56 8.21 -6.08 14.86
C ARG A 56 9.18 -6.30 16.02
N PRO A 57 8.80 -7.11 17.02
CA PRO A 57 9.78 -7.54 18.02
C PRO A 57 10.85 -8.42 17.34
N SER A 58 12.08 -8.33 17.81
CA SER A 58 13.16 -9.17 17.29
C SER A 58 13.00 -10.65 17.67
N ARG A 59 12.35 -10.91 18.80
CA ARG A 59 12.07 -12.26 19.29
C ARG A 59 10.68 -12.34 19.92
N LYS A 60 10.04 -13.47 19.71
CA LYS A 60 8.77 -13.82 20.34
C LYS A 60 8.79 -15.31 20.66
N ASP A 61 8.42 -15.67 21.91
CA ASP A 61 8.35 -17.07 22.37
C ASP A 61 9.66 -17.85 22.12
N ASP A 62 10.80 -17.20 22.42
CA ASP A 62 12.15 -17.72 22.23
C ASP A 62 12.55 -17.99 20.77
N LEU A 63 11.78 -17.50 19.81
CA LEU A 63 12.08 -17.60 18.39
C LEU A 63 12.40 -16.22 17.79
N ASP A 64 13.38 -16.18 16.91
CA ASP A 64 13.65 -14.97 16.14
C ASP A 64 12.50 -14.72 15.18
N VAL A 65 12.04 -13.47 15.15
CA VAL A 65 10.97 -13.06 14.24
C VAL A 65 11.57 -12.58 12.93
N ALA A 66 11.28 -13.30 11.86
CA ALA A 66 11.70 -12.94 10.51
C ALA A 66 10.50 -12.52 9.66
N VAL A 67 10.66 -11.47 8.89
CA VAL A 67 9.66 -11.05 7.91
C VAL A 67 9.85 -11.90 6.65
N GLU A 68 8.80 -12.61 6.25
CA GLU A 68 8.83 -13.51 5.11
C GLU A 68 8.35 -12.85 3.82
N LYS A 69 7.33 -12.01 3.92
CA LYS A 69 6.72 -11.40 2.74
C LYS A 69 6.20 -10.00 3.06
N THR A 70 6.34 -9.11 2.09
CA THR A 70 5.76 -7.77 2.11
C THR A 70 5.08 -7.50 0.78
N PHE A 71 3.87 -6.92 0.83
CA PHE A 71 3.15 -6.58 -0.39
C PHE A 71 2.05 -5.55 -0.12
N TRP A 72 1.58 -4.92 -1.19
CA TRP A 72 0.37 -4.10 -1.18
C TRP A 72 -0.78 -4.82 -1.83
N PHE A 73 -1.99 -4.50 -1.41
CA PHE A 73 -3.21 -5.02 -2.00
C PHE A 73 -4.34 -3.99 -1.92
N THR A 74 -5.30 -4.13 -2.80
CA THR A 74 -6.55 -3.36 -2.79
C THR A 74 -7.76 -4.28 -2.70
N LYS A 75 -7.62 -5.52 -3.13
CA LYS A 75 -8.70 -6.51 -3.19
C LYS A 75 -8.37 -7.73 -2.36
N VAL A 76 -9.43 -8.32 -1.80
CA VAL A 76 -9.38 -9.62 -1.14
C VAL A 76 -10.23 -10.59 -1.96
N GLN A 77 -9.65 -11.72 -2.32
CA GLN A 77 -10.32 -12.77 -3.07
C GLN A 77 -10.22 -14.07 -2.28
N ASP A 78 -11.37 -14.74 -2.08
CA ASP A 78 -11.46 -16.00 -1.33
C ASP A 78 -10.84 -15.90 0.09
N GLY A 79 -11.00 -14.74 0.73
CA GLY A 79 -10.46 -14.49 2.06
C GLY A 79 -8.98 -14.12 2.10
N GLU A 80 -8.30 -14.09 0.94
CA GLU A 80 -6.88 -13.76 0.83
C GLU A 80 -6.66 -12.46 0.08
N PRO A 81 -5.78 -11.58 0.56
CA PRO A 81 -5.43 -10.36 -0.17
C PRO A 81 -4.63 -10.68 -1.43
N VAL A 82 -4.96 -10.00 -2.50
CA VAL A 82 -4.30 -10.18 -3.81
C VAL A 82 -3.14 -9.18 -3.92
N ASP A 83 -1.91 -9.70 -4.02
CA ASP A 83 -0.72 -8.88 -4.24
C ASP A 83 -0.89 -8.06 -5.53
N LEU A 84 -0.67 -6.75 -5.47
CA LEU A 84 -0.80 -5.87 -6.64
C LEU A 84 0.05 -6.33 -7.81
N ARG A 85 1.21 -6.92 -7.56
CA ARG A 85 2.08 -7.41 -8.62
C ARG A 85 1.48 -8.55 -9.43
N SER A 86 0.54 -9.29 -8.83
CA SER A 86 -0.17 -10.39 -9.51
C SER A 86 -1.51 -9.95 -10.10
N ALA A 87 -1.95 -8.73 -9.82
CA ALA A 87 -3.20 -8.20 -10.36
C ALA A 87 -2.99 -7.73 -11.81
N SER A 88 -3.84 -8.19 -12.72
CA SER A 88 -3.70 -7.89 -14.15
C SER A 88 -3.77 -6.41 -14.47
N GLU A 89 -4.57 -5.64 -13.71
CA GLU A 89 -4.74 -4.20 -13.89
C GLU A 89 -3.46 -3.39 -13.64
N TYR A 90 -2.54 -3.97 -12.86
CA TYR A 90 -1.29 -3.30 -12.47
C TYR A 90 -0.06 -3.86 -13.18
N THR A 91 -0.24 -4.82 -14.08
CA THR A 91 0.87 -5.47 -14.79
C THR A 91 1.78 -4.45 -15.48
N GLY A 92 3.06 -4.49 -15.15
CA GLY A 92 4.07 -3.58 -15.72
C GLY A 92 4.05 -2.16 -15.19
N ARG A 93 3.15 -1.83 -14.26
CA ARG A 93 3.00 -0.47 -13.73
C ARG A 93 3.35 -0.31 -12.26
N VAL A 94 3.55 -1.40 -11.54
CA VAL A 94 3.88 -1.36 -10.11
C VAL A 94 5.28 -1.89 -9.86
N LYS A 95 5.95 -1.24 -8.91
CA LYS A 95 7.28 -1.65 -8.45
C LYS A 95 7.32 -1.52 -6.93
N TYR A 96 7.89 -2.51 -6.27
CA TYR A 96 8.21 -2.48 -4.85
C TYR A 96 9.70 -2.32 -4.66
N ASP A 97 10.08 -1.39 -3.81
CA ASP A 97 11.47 -1.20 -3.40
C ASP A 97 11.51 -1.28 -1.87
N CYS A 98 12.08 -2.37 -1.35
CA CYS A 98 12.06 -2.68 0.06
C CYS A 98 13.47 -2.76 0.64
N GLY A 99 13.65 -2.25 1.85
CA GLY A 99 14.89 -2.32 2.63
C GLY A 99 14.73 -1.63 3.97
N ASN A 100 15.53 -2.03 4.96
CA ASN A 100 15.53 -1.40 6.29
C ASN A 100 14.14 -1.26 6.94
N GLN A 101 13.34 -2.32 6.85
CA GLN A 101 11.99 -2.37 7.43
C GLN A 101 11.04 -1.31 6.85
N ALA A 102 11.24 -0.97 5.59
CA ALA A 102 10.35 -0.09 4.85
C ALA A 102 10.25 -0.56 3.40
N CYS A 103 9.09 -0.31 2.81
CA CYS A 103 8.86 -0.59 1.40
C CYS A 103 8.24 0.63 0.73
N THR A 104 8.65 0.90 -0.50
CA THR A 104 8.07 1.94 -1.33
C THR A 104 7.37 1.29 -2.52
N LEU A 105 6.08 1.56 -2.66
CA LEU A 105 5.30 1.22 -3.83
C LEU A 105 5.37 2.38 -4.82
N THR A 106 5.74 2.09 -6.06
CA THR A 106 5.64 3.05 -7.16
C THR A 106 4.60 2.54 -8.15
N ILE A 107 3.63 3.38 -8.48
CA ILE A 107 2.64 3.12 -9.53
C ILE A 107 2.88 4.14 -10.62
N THR A 108 3.12 3.66 -11.84
CA THR A 108 3.33 4.51 -13.01
C THR A 108 2.12 4.51 -13.92
N ASP A 109 2.05 5.49 -14.82
CA ASP A 109 0.96 5.61 -15.79
C ASP A 109 -0.42 5.52 -15.14
N LEU A 110 -0.67 6.42 -14.19
CA LEU A 110 -1.88 6.41 -13.37
C LEU A 110 -3.14 6.48 -14.23
N ARG A 111 -4.07 5.60 -13.90
CA ARG A 111 -5.39 5.46 -14.53
C ARG A 111 -6.48 5.81 -13.54
N ASP A 112 -7.65 6.13 -14.08
CA ASP A 112 -8.85 6.37 -13.29
C ASP A 112 -9.17 5.20 -12.36
N SER A 113 -8.96 3.98 -12.84
CA SER A 113 -9.21 2.76 -12.08
C SER A 113 -8.22 2.52 -10.94
N ASP A 114 -7.12 3.27 -10.86
CA ASP A 114 -6.13 3.13 -9.79
C ASP A 114 -6.59 3.77 -8.48
N SER A 115 -7.63 4.57 -8.54
CA SER A 115 -8.24 5.12 -7.35
C SER A 115 -8.81 4.01 -6.49
N ASP A 116 -8.18 3.71 -5.36
CA ASP A 116 -8.58 2.61 -4.49
C ASP A 116 -7.97 2.76 -3.10
N LEU A 117 -8.31 1.82 -2.24
CA LEU A 117 -7.72 1.64 -0.93
C LEU A 117 -6.47 0.78 -1.07
N TYR A 118 -5.33 1.40 -0.92
CA TYR A 118 -4.08 0.67 -0.88
C TYR A 118 -3.75 0.31 0.56
N GLN A 119 -3.60 -0.99 0.81
CA GLN A 119 -3.20 -1.52 2.11
C GLN A 119 -1.88 -2.26 1.97
N PHE A 120 -1.03 -2.08 2.97
CA PHE A 120 0.26 -2.77 3.06
C PHE A 120 0.15 -3.90 4.07
N ARG A 121 0.72 -5.04 3.74
CA ARG A 121 0.80 -6.21 4.62
C ARG A 121 2.21 -6.76 4.65
N PHE A 122 2.66 -7.15 5.83
CA PHE A 122 3.82 -8.00 5.98
C PHE A 122 3.45 -9.27 6.75
N THR A 123 4.10 -10.37 6.40
CA THR A 123 3.95 -11.66 7.06
C THR A 123 5.26 -12.06 7.71
N THR A 124 5.16 -12.83 8.79
CA THR A 124 6.33 -13.31 9.51
C THR A 124 6.30 -14.83 9.64
N ASN A 125 7.40 -15.39 10.12
CA ASN A 125 7.53 -16.82 10.42
C ASN A 125 6.71 -17.28 11.63
N GLN A 126 6.00 -16.37 12.31
CA GLN A 126 5.15 -16.71 13.45
C GLN A 126 3.79 -17.24 12.97
N PRO A 127 3.17 -18.21 13.71
CA PRO A 127 1.90 -18.80 13.28
C PRO A 127 0.76 -17.80 13.09
N THR A 128 0.80 -16.66 13.78
CA THR A 128 -0.20 -15.60 13.68
C THR A 128 0.39 -14.31 13.12
N GLY A 129 1.49 -14.41 12.39
CA GLY A 129 2.34 -13.29 12.05
C GLY A 129 2.00 -12.58 10.74
N SER A 130 0.75 -12.21 10.54
CA SER A 130 0.34 -11.42 9.38
C SER A 130 -0.22 -10.09 9.85
N PHE A 131 0.37 -8.99 9.41
CA PHE A 131 -0.03 -7.64 9.84
C PHE A 131 -0.36 -6.77 8.63
N THR A 132 -1.51 -6.14 8.71
CA THR A 132 -2.02 -5.25 7.69
C THR A 132 -2.31 -3.90 8.34
N GLY A 133 -2.00 -2.83 7.63
CA GLY A 133 -2.48 -1.52 8.01
C GLY A 133 -4.00 -1.51 8.00
N SER A 134 -4.62 -1.34 9.16
CA SER A 134 -6.07 -1.23 9.27
C SER A 134 -6.55 0.19 8.99
N PRO A 135 -7.74 0.31 8.38
CA PRO A 135 -8.38 1.63 8.25
C PRO A 135 -8.74 2.21 9.62
#